data_fdc25334537ccb7eb30ccd65dc2b1ce2
#
_entry.id   fdc25334537ccb7eb30ccd65dc2b1ce2
#
_cell.length_a   1.000
_cell.length_b   1.000
_cell.length_c   1.000
_cell.angle_alpha   90.00
_cell.angle_beta   90.00
_cell.angle_gamma   90.00
#
_symmetry.space_group_name_H-M   'P 1'
#
loop_
_entity.id
_entity.type
_entity.pdbx_description
1 polymer ?
#
loop_
_entity_poly.entity_id
_entity_poly.type
_entity_poly.pdbx_seq_one_letter_code
_entity_poly.pdbx_strand_id
1 'polypeptide(L)'
;MEIRDWLAEIGLDQFADAFEEEGIELDIIGDYTEEEFKQLGLKGGHCKRLLKAISALSDPPAEPQHQNEEAPLAALAQVLPSPVAFPLCEYLEEDHPGMKLWAACDTVELLLRLVVILSVAERQRAGTLDDKVLKQLQGKIEMPTLGAWMAMACSLAQSPASQDAVLPELSSLALGPLSSLLYGPDNPGTADTSFLALRNRLAHGGGLSRKEAERLLDIWQKPFEGMLAGLSWLDDVRLMGRSGANAVVLRGRSSTVFDQAIEPVDVMAGNPD
;
A
#
# COMPACT_ATOMS: atom_id res chain seq x y z
N MET A 1 -27.84 -26.22 10.55
CA MET A 1 -28.78 -25.85 9.44
C MET A 1 -28.90 -27.05 8.56
N GLU A 2 -30.12 -27.48 8.22
CA GLU A 2 -30.34 -28.63 7.34
C GLU A 2 -30.14 -28.23 5.87
N ILE A 3 -29.77 -29.17 5.01
CA ILE A 3 -29.53 -28.91 3.58
C ILE A 3 -30.74 -28.30 2.89
N ARG A 4 -31.96 -28.72 3.26
CA ARG A 4 -33.23 -28.18 2.74
C ARG A 4 -33.40 -26.69 3.03
N ASP A 5 -33.16 -26.27 4.26
CA ASP A 5 -33.30 -24.89 4.67
C ASP A 5 -32.31 -24.00 3.95
N TRP A 6 -31.07 -24.47 3.83
CA TRP A 6 -30.03 -23.76 3.10
C TRP A 6 -30.30 -23.64 1.60
N LEU A 7 -30.79 -24.71 0.96
CA LEU A 7 -31.20 -24.64 -0.45
C LEU A 7 -32.37 -23.66 -0.66
N ALA A 8 -33.29 -23.55 0.28
CA ALA A 8 -34.36 -22.58 0.23
C ALA A 8 -33.84 -21.14 0.35
N GLU A 9 -32.88 -20.87 1.23
CA GLU A 9 -32.24 -19.54 1.36
C GLU A 9 -31.59 -19.07 0.07
N ILE A 10 -30.98 -19.97 -0.71
CA ILE A 10 -30.34 -19.66 -1.99
C ILE A 10 -31.29 -19.77 -3.19
N GLY A 11 -32.59 -20.03 -2.97
CA GLY A 11 -33.63 -20.13 -4.00
C GLY A 11 -33.47 -21.36 -4.89
N LEU A 12 -33.07 -22.49 -4.31
CA LEU A 12 -32.91 -23.81 -4.93
C LEU A 12 -33.72 -24.88 -4.23
N ASP A 13 -34.75 -24.50 -3.48
CA ASP A 13 -35.66 -25.38 -2.71
C ASP A 13 -36.26 -26.50 -3.52
N GLN A 14 -36.50 -26.29 -4.79
CA GLN A 14 -37.03 -27.29 -5.74
C GLN A 14 -36.12 -28.51 -5.97
N PHE A 15 -34.85 -28.44 -5.56
CA PHE A 15 -33.88 -29.53 -5.66
C PHE A 15 -33.64 -30.25 -4.32
N ALA A 16 -34.26 -29.78 -3.23
CA ALA A 16 -33.99 -30.31 -1.89
C ALA A 16 -34.22 -31.83 -1.78
N ASP A 17 -35.31 -32.36 -2.38
CA ASP A 17 -35.60 -33.78 -2.37
C ASP A 17 -34.51 -34.60 -3.04
N ALA A 18 -33.94 -34.12 -4.17
CA ALA A 18 -32.88 -34.83 -4.87
C ALA A 18 -31.56 -34.86 -4.06
N PHE A 19 -31.27 -33.80 -3.30
CA PHE A 19 -30.10 -33.77 -2.42
C PHE A 19 -30.27 -34.67 -1.21
N GLU A 20 -31.49 -34.76 -0.64
CA GLU A 20 -31.78 -35.68 0.47
C GLU A 20 -31.76 -37.13 0.03
N GLU A 21 -32.32 -37.46 -1.16
CA GLU A 21 -32.30 -38.83 -1.73
C GLU A 21 -30.88 -39.35 -1.99
N GLU A 22 -29.96 -38.47 -2.41
CA GLU A 22 -28.54 -38.80 -2.61
C GLU A 22 -27.72 -38.69 -1.33
N GLY A 23 -28.33 -38.27 -0.21
CA GLY A 23 -27.64 -38.15 1.09
C GLY A 23 -26.62 -37.04 1.14
N ILE A 24 -26.81 -35.96 0.36
CA ILE A 24 -25.88 -34.82 0.31
C ILE A 24 -26.20 -33.89 1.47
N GLU A 25 -25.26 -33.77 2.39
CA GLU A 25 -25.31 -32.86 3.54
C GLU A 25 -24.39 -31.66 3.32
N LEU A 26 -24.55 -30.61 4.15
CA LEU A 26 -23.79 -29.36 4.01
C LEU A 26 -22.29 -29.54 4.22
N ASP A 27 -21.87 -30.52 4.99
CA ASP A 27 -20.45 -30.78 5.30
C ASP A 27 -19.71 -31.46 4.14
N ILE A 28 -20.42 -32.15 3.24
CA ILE A 28 -19.84 -32.85 2.08
C ILE A 28 -20.16 -32.18 0.75
N ILE A 29 -21.05 -31.20 0.72
CA ILE A 29 -21.51 -30.55 -0.53
C ILE A 29 -20.35 -29.87 -1.30
N GLY A 30 -19.31 -29.47 -0.58
CA GLY A 30 -18.10 -28.86 -1.16
C GLY A 30 -17.26 -29.83 -2.01
N ASP A 31 -17.41 -31.12 -1.82
CA ASP A 31 -16.65 -32.16 -2.52
C ASP A 31 -17.27 -32.52 -3.89
N TYR A 32 -18.50 -32.02 -4.16
CA TYR A 32 -19.23 -32.33 -5.39
C TYR A 32 -18.83 -31.41 -6.54
N THR A 33 -18.73 -31.99 -7.73
CA THR A 33 -18.39 -31.27 -8.97
C THR A 33 -19.63 -30.71 -9.68
N GLU A 34 -19.43 -29.75 -10.60
CA GLU A 34 -20.53 -29.22 -11.44
C GLU A 34 -21.26 -30.31 -12.24
N GLU A 35 -20.52 -31.32 -12.69
CA GLU A 35 -21.05 -32.44 -13.43
C GLU A 35 -22.00 -33.33 -12.59
N GLU A 36 -21.67 -33.57 -11.33
CA GLU A 36 -22.51 -34.31 -10.38
C GLU A 36 -23.79 -33.55 -10.06
N PHE A 37 -23.71 -32.22 -9.85
CA PHE A 37 -24.90 -31.40 -9.69
C PHE A 37 -25.80 -31.37 -10.92
N LYS A 38 -25.24 -31.46 -12.13
CA LYS A 38 -26.05 -31.61 -13.35
C LYS A 38 -26.79 -32.94 -13.41
N GLN A 39 -26.23 -34.03 -12.86
CA GLN A 39 -26.89 -35.33 -12.78
C GLN A 39 -28.09 -35.28 -11.82
N LEU A 40 -28.06 -34.43 -10.82
CA LEU A 40 -29.19 -34.16 -9.93
C LEU A 40 -30.28 -33.26 -10.56
N GLY A 41 -30.13 -32.93 -11.85
CA GLY A 41 -31.10 -32.15 -12.61
C GLY A 41 -30.89 -30.64 -12.56
N LEU A 42 -29.80 -30.15 -11.97
CA LEU A 42 -29.50 -28.73 -11.95
C LEU A 42 -29.05 -28.25 -13.33
N LYS A 43 -29.63 -27.16 -13.82
CA LYS A 43 -29.19 -26.49 -15.05
C LYS A 43 -28.03 -25.53 -14.72
N GLY A 44 -27.22 -25.20 -15.74
CA GLY A 44 -26.00 -24.42 -15.55
C GLY A 44 -26.14 -23.13 -14.73
N GLY A 45 -27.29 -22.44 -14.78
CA GLY A 45 -27.57 -21.29 -13.93
C GLY A 45 -27.74 -21.64 -12.45
N HIS A 46 -28.37 -22.81 -12.17
CA HIS A 46 -28.55 -23.34 -10.82
C HIS A 46 -27.20 -23.82 -10.27
N CYS A 47 -26.39 -24.54 -11.08
CA CYS A 47 -25.04 -24.95 -10.70
C CYS A 47 -24.15 -23.75 -10.31
N LYS A 48 -24.15 -22.70 -11.11
CA LYS A 48 -23.38 -21.48 -10.78
C LYS A 48 -23.81 -20.81 -9.46
N ARG A 49 -25.12 -20.77 -9.19
CA ARG A 49 -25.66 -20.23 -7.93
C ARG A 49 -25.25 -21.11 -6.76
N LEU A 50 -25.38 -22.44 -6.92
CA LEU A 50 -25.00 -23.42 -5.92
C LEU A 50 -23.50 -23.36 -5.60
N LEU A 51 -22.64 -23.40 -6.61
CA LEU A 51 -21.18 -23.33 -6.42
C LEU A 51 -20.73 -22.03 -5.76
N LYS A 52 -21.38 -20.90 -6.09
CA LYS A 52 -21.12 -19.63 -5.40
C LYS A 52 -21.54 -19.68 -3.93
N ALA A 53 -22.65 -20.33 -3.61
CA ALA A 53 -23.11 -20.48 -2.23
C ALA A 53 -22.23 -21.49 -1.45
N ILE A 54 -21.75 -22.56 -2.09
CA ILE A 54 -20.78 -23.51 -1.51
C ILE A 54 -19.46 -22.79 -1.20
N SER A 55 -18.95 -21.97 -2.10
CA SER A 55 -17.75 -21.16 -1.82
C SER A 55 -17.93 -20.26 -0.59
N ALA A 56 -19.14 -19.73 -0.39
CA ALA A 56 -19.46 -18.91 0.78
C ALA A 56 -19.62 -19.75 2.07
N LEU A 57 -19.91 -21.06 1.98
CA LEU A 57 -19.91 -21.99 3.13
C LEU A 57 -18.51 -22.51 3.47
N SER A 58 -17.69 -22.72 2.43
CA SER A 58 -16.30 -23.23 2.57
C SER A 58 -15.33 -22.17 3.08
N ASP A 59 -15.69 -20.90 2.92
CA ASP A 59 -15.08 -19.85 3.71
C ASP A 59 -15.67 -19.97 5.13
N PRO A 60 -14.86 -20.36 6.16
CA PRO A 60 -15.28 -20.13 7.54
C PRO A 60 -15.71 -18.67 7.59
N PRO A 61 -16.78 -18.30 8.36
CA PRO A 61 -17.20 -16.92 8.43
C PRO A 61 -15.93 -16.12 8.62
N ALA A 62 -15.51 -15.41 7.58
CA ALA A 62 -14.25 -14.69 7.56
C ALA A 62 -14.26 -13.93 8.87
N GLU A 63 -13.35 -14.31 9.78
CA GLU A 63 -13.12 -13.47 10.93
C GLU A 63 -12.96 -12.09 10.34
N PRO A 64 -13.65 -11.06 10.85
CA PRO A 64 -13.76 -9.75 10.19
C PRO A 64 -12.43 -8.99 10.22
N GLN A 65 -11.32 -9.68 9.97
CA GLN A 65 -9.95 -9.18 10.07
C GLN A 65 -9.39 -8.62 8.76
N HIS A 66 -9.87 -9.02 7.59
CA HIS A 66 -9.32 -8.48 6.34
C HIS A 66 -10.13 -7.30 5.75
N GLN A 67 -11.44 -7.23 6.00
CA GLN A 67 -12.25 -6.08 5.52
C GLN A 67 -12.06 -4.81 6.35
N ASN A 68 -11.48 -4.91 7.57
CA ASN A 68 -11.27 -3.75 8.44
C ASN A 68 -9.89 -3.11 8.29
N GLU A 69 -8.93 -3.77 7.63
CA GLU A 69 -7.58 -3.21 7.43
C GLU A 69 -7.47 -2.41 6.11
N GLU A 70 -8.25 -2.75 5.08
CA GLU A 70 -8.27 -1.98 3.82
C GLU A 70 -9.03 -0.65 3.93
N ALA A 71 -10.08 -0.58 4.73
CA ALA A 71 -10.84 0.65 4.93
C ALA A 71 -9.99 1.81 5.52
N PRO A 72 -9.11 1.61 6.51
CA PRO A 72 -8.18 2.63 6.98
C PRO A 72 -7.18 3.06 5.94
N LEU A 73 -6.63 2.14 5.14
CA LEU A 73 -5.66 2.48 4.08
C LEU A 73 -6.31 3.21 2.91
N ALA A 74 -7.53 2.85 2.53
CA ALA A 74 -8.29 3.58 1.53
C ALA A 74 -8.60 5.02 1.97
N ALA A 75 -8.95 5.22 3.24
CA ALA A 75 -9.11 6.54 3.83
C ALA A 75 -7.79 7.32 3.86
N LEU A 76 -6.70 6.67 4.25
CA LEU A 76 -5.36 7.25 4.23
C LEU A 76 -4.95 7.70 2.82
N ALA A 77 -5.20 6.89 1.79
CA ALA A 77 -4.89 7.22 0.41
C ALA A 77 -5.59 8.50 -0.08
N GLN A 78 -6.74 8.86 0.48
CA GLN A 78 -7.46 10.10 0.13
C GLN A 78 -6.83 11.35 0.75
N VAL A 79 -6.09 11.20 1.82
CA VAL A 79 -5.53 12.33 2.59
C VAL A 79 -4.02 12.50 2.39
N LEU A 80 -3.32 11.51 1.90
CA LEU A 80 -1.90 11.60 1.60
C LEU A 80 -1.60 12.60 0.47
N PRO A 81 -0.40 13.21 0.47
CA PRO A 81 0.09 13.96 -0.69
C PRO A 81 0.04 13.11 -1.97
N SER A 82 -0.46 13.70 -3.05
CA SER A 82 -0.74 12.98 -4.32
C SER A 82 0.40 12.10 -4.82
N PRO A 83 1.70 12.46 -4.75
CA PRO A 83 2.77 11.58 -5.21
C PRO A 83 2.79 10.22 -4.51
N VAL A 84 2.38 10.16 -3.24
CA VAL A 84 2.30 8.91 -2.46
C VAL A 84 0.93 8.25 -2.60
N ALA A 85 -0.12 9.07 -2.69
CA ALA A 85 -1.50 8.60 -2.79
C ALA A 85 -1.76 7.82 -4.10
N PHE A 86 -1.20 8.26 -5.23
CA PHE A 86 -1.42 7.62 -6.53
C PHE A 86 -1.01 6.14 -6.54
N PRO A 87 0.26 5.78 -6.26
CA PRO A 87 0.66 4.37 -6.25
C PRO A 87 0.01 3.57 -5.12
N LEU A 88 -0.33 4.20 -3.99
CA LEU A 88 -1.08 3.52 -2.94
C LEU A 88 -2.50 3.14 -3.40
N CYS A 89 -3.19 4.02 -4.12
CA CYS A 89 -4.47 3.68 -4.72
C CYS A 89 -4.34 2.55 -5.76
N GLU A 90 -3.28 2.57 -6.58
CA GLU A 90 -2.99 1.45 -7.50
C GLU A 90 -2.77 0.14 -6.75
N TYR A 91 -2.02 0.18 -5.63
CA TYR A 91 -1.84 -0.99 -4.77
C TYR A 91 -3.17 -1.54 -4.24
N LEU A 92 -4.08 -0.67 -3.80
CA LEU A 92 -5.38 -1.07 -3.24
C LEU A 92 -6.34 -1.63 -4.30
N GLU A 93 -6.28 -1.13 -5.53
CA GLU A 93 -7.19 -1.49 -6.63
C GLU A 93 -6.68 -2.67 -7.47
N GLU A 94 -5.40 -3.04 -7.34
CA GLU A 94 -4.75 -4.03 -8.19
C GLU A 94 -4.93 -5.45 -7.65
N ASP A 95 -5.44 -6.36 -8.48
CA ASP A 95 -5.65 -7.76 -8.15
C ASP A 95 -4.47 -8.66 -8.57
N HIS A 96 -3.66 -8.20 -9.56
CA HIS A 96 -2.52 -8.99 -10.02
C HIS A 96 -1.34 -8.86 -9.06
N PRO A 97 -0.89 -9.95 -8.39
CA PRO A 97 0.05 -9.87 -7.27
C PRO A 97 1.39 -9.22 -7.66
N GLY A 98 1.87 -9.41 -8.90
CA GLY A 98 3.08 -8.78 -9.39
C GLY A 98 2.96 -7.28 -9.58
N MET A 99 1.81 -6.80 -10.09
CA MET A 99 1.55 -5.38 -10.26
C MET A 99 1.28 -4.71 -8.90
N LYS A 100 0.62 -5.42 -7.99
CA LYS A 100 0.42 -4.97 -6.60
C LYS A 100 1.76 -4.76 -5.89
N LEU A 101 2.73 -5.67 -6.06
CA LEU A 101 4.08 -5.48 -5.54
C LEU A 101 4.81 -4.29 -6.19
N TRP A 102 4.61 -4.04 -7.49
CA TRP A 102 5.13 -2.85 -8.15
C TRP A 102 4.57 -1.57 -7.52
N ALA A 103 3.26 -1.46 -7.37
CA ALA A 103 2.61 -0.31 -6.76
C ALA A 103 3.06 -0.09 -5.31
N ALA A 104 3.29 -1.16 -4.54
CA ALA A 104 3.89 -1.08 -3.22
C ALA A 104 5.32 -0.49 -3.27
N CYS A 105 6.15 -0.95 -4.21
CA CYS A 105 7.51 -0.43 -4.40
C CYS A 105 7.51 1.06 -4.79
N ASP A 106 6.62 1.47 -5.69
CA ASP A 106 6.48 2.86 -6.12
C ASP A 106 5.99 3.74 -4.97
N THR A 107 5.05 3.26 -4.16
CA THR A 107 4.59 3.96 -2.95
C THR A 107 5.75 4.25 -2.00
N VAL A 108 6.58 3.25 -1.71
CA VAL A 108 7.74 3.41 -0.82
C VAL A 108 8.78 4.35 -1.42
N GLU A 109 9.05 4.24 -2.72
CA GLU A 109 10.03 5.12 -3.38
C GLU A 109 9.59 6.58 -3.36
N LEU A 110 8.32 6.86 -3.69
CA LEU A 110 7.79 8.22 -3.70
C LEU A 110 7.64 8.78 -2.28
N LEU A 111 7.30 7.94 -1.30
CA LEU A 111 7.32 8.34 0.11
C LEU A 111 8.73 8.74 0.56
N LEU A 112 9.75 7.95 0.24
CA LEU A 112 11.15 8.28 0.57
C LEU A 112 11.61 9.59 -0.08
N ARG A 113 11.26 9.80 -1.34
CA ARG A 113 11.54 11.08 -2.03
C ARG A 113 10.89 12.25 -1.32
N LEU A 114 9.61 12.10 -0.94
CA LEU A 114 8.88 13.13 -0.19
C LEU A 114 9.55 13.40 1.16
N VAL A 115 9.92 12.39 1.92
CA VAL A 115 10.64 12.51 3.19
C VAL A 115 11.94 13.31 3.02
N VAL A 116 12.75 12.98 2.02
CA VAL A 116 14.02 13.69 1.75
C VAL A 116 13.74 15.14 1.37
N ILE A 117 12.80 15.40 0.46
CA ILE A 117 12.47 16.75 0.00
C ILE A 117 11.98 17.62 1.16
N LEU A 118 11.05 17.13 1.96
CA LEU A 118 10.52 17.84 3.12
C LEU A 118 11.62 18.12 4.16
N SER A 119 12.46 17.11 4.46
CA SER A 119 13.57 17.27 5.40
C SER A 119 14.61 18.29 4.93
N VAL A 120 14.92 18.32 3.64
CA VAL A 120 15.83 19.32 3.06
C VAL A 120 15.21 20.71 3.13
N ALA A 121 13.94 20.85 2.72
CA ALA A 121 13.24 22.14 2.73
C ALA A 121 13.14 22.71 4.15
N GLU A 122 12.83 21.88 5.13
CA GLU A 122 12.76 22.26 6.53
C GLU A 122 14.12 22.79 7.04
N ARG A 123 15.20 22.07 6.76
CA ARG A 123 16.56 22.47 7.18
C ARG A 123 17.06 23.70 6.46
N GLN A 124 16.75 23.84 5.18
CA GLN A 124 17.08 25.04 4.42
C GLN A 124 16.39 26.25 5.05
N ARG A 125 15.10 26.13 5.37
CA ARG A 125 14.34 27.20 6.04
C ARG A 125 14.93 27.56 7.42
N ALA A 126 15.33 26.54 8.18
CA ALA A 126 15.93 26.75 9.50
C ALA A 126 17.39 27.21 9.47
N GLY A 127 18.03 27.25 8.28
CA GLY A 127 19.47 27.58 8.16
C GLY A 127 20.38 26.50 8.77
N THR A 128 19.89 25.28 8.91
CA THR A 128 20.58 24.17 9.58
C THR A 128 21.07 23.08 8.61
N LEU A 129 21.02 23.33 7.30
CA LEU A 129 21.57 22.44 6.28
C LEU A 129 23.09 22.67 6.19
N ASP A 130 23.85 21.81 6.85
CA ASP A 130 25.30 21.91 6.86
C ASP A 130 25.96 21.39 5.57
N ASP A 131 27.19 21.87 5.29
CA ASP A 131 27.93 21.50 4.07
C ASP A 131 28.22 19.99 3.96
N LYS A 132 28.34 19.28 5.08
CA LYS A 132 28.59 17.84 5.10
C LYS A 132 27.37 17.06 4.62
N VAL A 133 26.20 17.42 5.13
CA VAL A 133 24.92 16.85 4.70
C VAL A 133 24.68 17.19 3.23
N LEU A 134 24.92 18.46 2.82
CA LEU A 134 24.73 18.90 1.45
C LEU A 134 25.61 18.11 0.46
N LYS A 135 26.89 17.90 0.77
CA LYS A 135 27.80 17.10 -0.07
C LYS A 135 27.34 15.63 -0.17
N GLN A 136 26.83 15.06 0.92
CA GLN A 136 26.30 13.69 0.89
C GLN A 136 25.05 13.58 0.01
N LEU A 137 24.18 14.59 0.06
CA LEU A 137 22.97 14.64 -0.78
C LEU A 137 23.34 14.79 -2.25
N GLN A 138 24.24 15.72 -2.59
CA GLN A 138 24.67 15.96 -3.98
C GLN A 138 25.19 14.69 -4.65
N GLY A 139 26.11 13.96 -4.01
CA GLY A 139 26.67 12.74 -4.59
C GLY A 139 25.67 11.60 -4.77
N LYS A 140 24.54 11.62 -4.07
CA LYS A 140 23.50 10.57 -4.16
C LYS A 140 22.35 10.95 -5.10
N ILE A 141 22.06 12.22 -5.26
CA ILE A 141 21.03 12.73 -6.18
C ILE A 141 21.38 12.48 -7.63
N GLU A 142 22.68 12.41 -7.97
CA GLU A 142 23.16 12.10 -9.32
C GLU A 142 22.85 10.65 -9.74
N MET A 143 22.70 9.74 -8.76
CA MET A 143 22.32 8.34 -9.01
C MET A 143 21.17 7.94 -8.07
N PRO A 144 19.93 8.33 -8.37
CA PRO A 144 18.81 8.27 -7.45
C PRO A 144 18.18 6.86 -7.37
N THR A 145 18.92 5.90 -6.81
CA THR A 145 18.38 4.57 -6.49
C THR A 145 17.56 4.62 -5.20
N LEU A 146 16.68 3.63 -4.96
CA LEU A 146 15.92 3.54 -3.71
C LEU A 146 16.85 3.52 -2.47
N GLY A 147 17.96 2.78 -2.54
CA GLY A 147 18.99 2.78 -1.50
C GLY A 147 19.67 4.14 -1.31
N ALA A 148 19.86 4.92 -2.37
CA ALA A 148 20.39 6.28 -2.28
C ALA A 148 19.41 7.22 -1.59
N TRP A 149 18.12 7.15 -1.92
CA TRP A 149 17.06 7.90 -1.22
C TRP A 149 17.01 7.56 0.27
N MET A 150 17.07 6.27 0.62
CA MET A 150 17.09 5.84 2.01
C MET A 150 18.32 6.35 2.77
N ALA A 151 19.49 6.29 2.14
CA ALA A 151 20.72 6.80 2.75
C ALA A 151 20.69 8.33 2.95
N MET A 152 20.05 9.09 2.05
CA MET A 152 19.81 10.52 2.22
C MET A 152 18.85 10.78 3.38
N ALA A 153 17.73 10.06 3.46
CA ALA A 153 16.77 10.19 4.55
C ALA A 153 17.41 9.92 5.93
N CYS A 154 18.19 8.82 6.03
CA CYS A 154 18.92 8.51 7.26
C CYS A 154 19.97 9.58 7.63
N SER A 155 20.70 10.11 6.64
CA SER A 155 21.70 11.17 6.91
C SER A 155 21.04 12.44 7.44
N LEU A 156 19.89 12.80 6.89
CA LEU A 156 19.09 13.92 7.38
C LEU A 156 18.54 13.64 8.78
N ALA A 157 17.97 12.48 9.02
CA ALA A 157 17.38 12.08 10.29
C ALA A 157 18.41 12.00 11.44
N GLN A 158 19.64 11.60 11.16
CA GLN A 158 20.73 11.49 12.14
C GLN A 158 21.48 12.80 12.41
N SER A 159 21.23 13.84 11.63
CA SER A 159 21.88 15.14 11.86
C SER A 159 21.34 15.79 13.16
N PRO A 160 22.19 16.43 13.97
CA PRO A 160 21.79 17.09 15.22
C PRO A 160 20.60 18.07 15.05
N ALA A 161 20.53 18.74 13.91
CA ALA A 161 19.44 19.64 13.58
C ALA A 161 18.05 18.95 13.45
N SER A 162 17.98 17.62 13.49
CA SER A 162 16.69 16.91 13.48
C SER A 162 15.94 17.01 14.81
N GLN A 163 16.62 17.40 15.89
CA GLN A 163 16.02 17.54 17.21
C GLN A 163 15.07 18.74 17.32
N ASP A 164 15.33 19.79 16.53
CA ASP A 164 14.53 21.02 16.49
C ASP A 164 13.63 21.05 15.23
N ALA A 165 13.35 19.90 14.64
CA ALA A 165 12.56 19.79 13.44
C ALA A 165 11.08 20.13 13.70
N VAL A 166 10.45 20.83 12.76
CA VAL A 166 9.00 21.12 12.79
C VAL A 166 8.20 19.82 12.54
N LEU A 167 8.78 18.89 11.75
CA LEU A 167 8.20 17.60 11.44
C LEU A 167 9.12 16.47 11.97
N PRO A 168 9.14 16.21 13.29
CA PRO A 168 9.99 15.17 13.89
C PRO A 168 9.65 13.77 13.39
N GLU A 169 8.42 13.57 12.89
CA GLU A 169 7.94 12.33 12.30
C GLU A 169 8.76 11.89 11.08
N LEU A 170 9.32 12.84 10.31
CA LEU A 170 10.18 12.52 9.17
C LEU A 170 11.40 11.71 9.58
N SER A 171 12.05 12.09 10.68
CA SER A 171 13.21 11.39 11.22
C SER A 171 12.82 10.04 11.81
N SER A 172 11.71 9.98 12.54
CA SER A 172 11.19 8.75 13.12
C SER A 172 10.80 7.74 12.05
N LEU A 173 10.15 8.20 10.98
CA LEU A 173 9.76 7.37 9.84
C LEU A 173 11.00 6.80 9.11
N ALA A 174 12.00 7.65 8.84
CA ALA A 174 13.22 7.24 8.14
C ALA A 174 14.03 6.21 8.94
N LEU A 175 14.27 6.44 10.23
CA LEU A 175 15.10 5.58 11.08
C LEU A 175 14.36 4.34 11.59
N GLY A 176 13.05 4.34 11.64
CA GLY A 176 12.23 3.25 12.12
C GLY A 176 11.55 2.47 10.98
N PRO A 177 10.26 2.74 10.67
CA PRO A 177 9.46 1.91 9.78
C PRO A 177 10.04 1.72 8.37
N LEU A 178 10.54 2.79 7.72
CA LEU A 178 11.15 2.70 6.38
C LEU A 178 12.45 1.91 6.39
N SER A 179 13.31 2.13 7.39
CA SER A 179 14.56 1.35 7.52
C SER A 179 14.26 -0.12 7.77
N SER A 180 13.31 -0.43 8.63
CA SER A 180 12.88 -1.80 8.91
C SER A 180 12.29 -2.49 7.70
N LEU A 181 11.45 -1.79 6.93
CA LEU A 181 10.86 -2.34 5.70
C LEU A 181 11.95 -2.65 4.64
N LEU A 182 12.88 -1.72 4.40
CA LEU A 182 13.86 -1.86 3.32
C LEU A 182 14.98 -2.86 3.64
N TYR A 183 15.41 -2.94 4.89
CA TYR A 183 16.57 -3.74 5.28
C TYR A 183 16.23 -4.92 6.20
N GLY A 184 14.99 -4.99 6.69
CA GLY A 184 14.56 -5.95 7.72
C GLY A 184 15.00 -5.57 9.13
N PRO A 185 14.26 -6.01 10.16
CA PRO A 185 14.49 -5.59 11.54
C PRO A 185 15.81 -6.15 12.14
N ASP A 186 16.27 -7.34 11.71
CA ASP A 186 17.32 -8.05 12.40
C ASP A 186 18.38 -8.73 11.52
N ASN A 187 18.27 -8.65 10.18
CA ASN A 187 19.27 -9.30 9.36
C ASN A 187 19.44 -8.65 7.97
N PRO A 188 20.40 -7.72 7.85
CA PRO A 188 20.79 -7.18 6.55
C PRO A 188 21.47 -8.22 5.64
N GLY A 189 21.70 -9.44 6.09
CA GLY A 189 22.56 -10.42 5.42
C GLY A 189 21.86 -11.33 4.42
N THR A 190 20.54 -11.34 4.30
CA THR A 190 19.85 -12.07 3.22
C THR A 190 19.40 -11.09 2.14
N ALA A 191 20.35 -10.63 1.35
CA ALA A 191 20.14 -9.66 0.27
C ALA A 191 18.97 -10.01 -0.66
N ASP A 192 18.67 -11.29 -0.83
CA ASP A 192 17.62 -11.77 -1.74
C ASP A 192 16.19 -11.65 -1.18
N THR A 193 16.03 -11.31 0.09
CA THR A 193 14.71 -11.25 0.76
C THR A 193 14.32 -9.87 1.24
N SER A 194 15.16 -8.85 1.12
CA SER A 194 14.79 -7.49 1.53
C SER A 194 13.83 -6.84 0.53
N PHE A 195 13.01 -5.90 1.00
CA PHE A 195 12.14 -5.11 0.13
C PHE A 195 12.93 -4.33 -0.92
N LEU A 196 14.14 -3.88 -0.58
CA LEU A 196 15.07 -3.26 -1.51
C LEU A 196 15.49 -4.23 -2.63
N ALA A 197 15.78 -5.49 -2.30
CA ALA A 197 16.11 -6.52 -3.28
C ALA A 197 14.93 -6.84 -4.19
N LEU A 198 13.72 -6.93 -3.64
CA LEU A 198 12.49 -7.07 -4.42
C LEU A 198 12.33 -5.94 -5.44
N ARG A 199 12.43 -4.68 -4.99
CA ARG A 199 12.34 -3.52 -5.89
C ARG A 199 13.42 -3.53 -6.98
N ASN A 200 14.65 -3.86 -6.62
CA ASN A 200 15.73 -3.92 -7.60
C ASN A 200 15.49 -5.04 -8.62
N ARG A 201 15.04 -6.20 -8.19
CA ARG A 201 14.67 -7.31 -9.09
C ARG A 201 13.58 -6.89 -10.08
N LEU A 202 12.52 -6.24 -9.61
CA LEU A 202 11.46 -5.72 -10.47
C LEU A 202 12.01 -4.69 -11.46
N ALA A 203 12.73 -3.68 -10.98
CA ALA A 203 13.27 -2.58 -11.80
C ALA A 203 14.25 -3.03 -12.90
N HIS A 204 14.98 -4.12 -12.68
CA HIS A 204 15.91 -4.68 -13.66
C HIS A 204 15.29 -5.74 -14.59
N GLY A 205 13.96 -5.82 -14.65
CA GLY A 205 13.24 -6.72 -15.54
C GLY A 205 13.27 -8.18 -15.07
N GLY A 206 13.58 -8.44 -13.81
CA GLY A 206 13.47 -9.75 -13.19
C GLY A 206 12.00 -10.13 -13.08
N GLY A 207 11.48 -10.85 -14.08
CA GLY A 207 10.10 -11.32 -14.09
C GLY A 207 9.77 -12.15 -12.84
N LEU A 208 8.60 -11.95 -12.29
CA LEU A 208 8.03 -12.80 -11.25
C LEU A 208 6.96 -13.70 -11.86
N SER A 209 7.04 -15.00 -11.61
CA SER A 209 5.88 -15.85 -11.84
C SER A 209 4.75 -15.44 -10.89
N ARG A 210 3.50 -15.71 -11.26
CA ARG A 210 2.35 -15.39 -10.40
C ARG A 210 2.52 -15.99 -9.00
N LYS A 211 2.89 -17.27 -8.92
CA LYS A 211 3.12 -17.97 -7.66
C LYS A 211 4.21 -17.34 -6.79
N GLU A 212 5.30 -16.88 -7.41
CA GLU A 212 6.37 -16.17 -6.70
C GLU A 212 5.91 -14.80 -6.22
N ALA A 213 5.13 -14.09 -7.03
CA ALA A 213 4.56 -12.79 -6.65
C ALA A 213 3.57 -12.93 -5.49
N GLU A 214 2.70 -13.94 -5.50
CA GLU A 214 1.80 -14.26 -4.38
C GLU A 214 2.60 -14.51 -3.08
N ARG A 215 3.62 -15.37 -3.15
CA ARG A 215 4.49 -15.65 -1.99
C ARG A 215 5.20 -14.39 -1.46
N LEU A 216 5.67 -13.52 -2.33
CA LEU A 216 6.32 -12.27 -1.93
C LEU A 216 5.33 -11.27 -1.36
N LEU A 217 4.11 -11.23 -1.89
CA LEU A 217 3.04 -10.41 -1.36
C LEU A 217 2.67 -10.83 0.07
N ASP A 218 2.53 -12.13 0.32
CA ASP A 218 2.29 -12.69 1.67
C ASP A 218 3.36 -12.26 2.69
N ILE A 219 4.62 -12.15 2.25
CA ILE A 219 5.74 -11.72 3.10
C ILE A 219 5.69 -10.22 3.38
N TRP A 220 5.39 -9.41 2.34
CA TRP A 220 5.60 -7.97 2.39
C TRP A 220 4.35 -7.15 2.68
N GLN A 221 3.16 -7.71 2.48
CA GLN A 221 1.91 -6.98 2.68
C GLN A 221 1.80 -6.40 4.09
N LYS A 222 1.88 -7.22 5.13
CA LYS A 222 1.75 -6.75 6.53
C LYS A 222 2.82 -5.73 6.93
N PRO A 223 4.12 -5.94 6.65
CA PRO A 223 5.14 -4.92 6.92
C PRO A 223 4.91 -3.61 6.18
N PHE A 224 4.48 -3.67 4.92
CA PHE A 224 4.19 -2.49 4.11
C PHE A 224 2.97 -1.73 4.65
N GLU A 225 1.85 -2.39 4.88
CA GLU A 225 0.63 -1.79 5.42
C GLU A 225 0.83 -1.26 6.84
N GLY A 226 1.59 -1.98 7.67
CA GLY A 226 1.96 -1.52 9.01
C GLY A 226 2.83 -0.24 8.99
N MET A 227 3.73 -0.10 8.02
CA MET A 227 4.48 1.14 7.81
C MET A 227 3.55 2.29 7.42
N LEU A 228 2.60 2.05 6.51
CA LEU A 228 1.63 3.05 6.07
C LEU A 228 0.71 3.52 7.19
N ALA A 229 0.28 2.64 8.08
CA ALA A 229 -0.58 2.98 9.21
C ALA A 229 0.03 4.09 10.12
N GLY A 230 1.35 4.21 10.13
CA GLY A 230 2.08 5.26 10.84
C GLY A 230 2.11 6.63 10.13
N LEU A 231 1.46 6.79 8.98
CA LEU A 231 1.54 8.01 8.17
C LEU A 231 0.38 9.00 8.38
N SER A 232 -0.49 8.79 9.36
CA SER A 232 -1.65 9.66 9.60
C SER A 232 -1.28 11.13 9.82
N TRP A 233 -0.09 11.42 10.35
CA TRP A 233 0.41 12.80 10.53
C TRP A 233 0.59 13.56 9.18
N LEU A 234 0.73 12.84 8.06
CA LEU A 234 0.77 13.47 6.72
C LEU A 234 -0.56 14.10 6.31
N ASP A 235 -1.66 13.84 7.03
CA ASP A 235 -2.92 14.55 6.84
C ASP A 235 -2.80 16.06 7.10
N ASP A 236 -1.91 16.45 8.01
CA ASP A 236 -1.62 17.85 8.33
C ASP A 236 -0.65 18.49 7.32
N VAL A 237 0.02 17.70 6.48
CA VAL A 237 0.97 18.19 5.48
C VAL A 237 0.25 18.43 4.15
N ARG A 238 0.30 19.66 3.67
CA ARG A 238 -0.30 20.04 2.38
C ARG A 238 0.78 20.28 1.34
N LEU A 239 0.83 19.41 0.34
CA LEU A 239 1.66 19.64 -0.83
C LEU A 239 0.94 20.60 -1.76
N MET A 240 1.56 21.75 -2.01
CA MET A 240 1.02 22.78 -2.89
C MET A 240 1.66 22.70 -4.27
N GLY A 241 0.84 22.79 -5.29
CA GLY A 241 1.27 22.89 -6.68
C GLY A 241 0.74 24.16 -7.33
N ARG A 242 1.06 24.32 -8.60
CA ARG A 242 0.56 25.42 -9.43
C ARG A 242 -0.16 24.88 -10.66
N SER A 243 -1.38 25.37 -10.88
CA SER A 243 -2.15 25.07 -12.08
C SER A 243 -2.54 26.38 -12.74
N GLY A 244 -1.81 26.79 -13.79
CA GLY A 244 -1.94 28.12 -14.38
C GLY A 244 -1.58 29.21 -13.36
N ALA A 245 -2.52 30.13 -13.12
CA ALA A 245 -2.38 31.21 -12.12
C ALA A 245 -2.78 30.77 -10.69
N ASN A 246 -3.39 29.62 -10.53
CA ASN A 246 -3.97 29.16 -9.27
C ASN A 246 -3.00 28.29 -8.48
N ALA A 247 -2.96 28.47 -7.16
CA ALA A 247 -2.40 27.47 -6.27
C ALA A 247 -3.38 26.30 -6.11
N VAL A 248 -2.87 25.09 -6.07
CA VAL A 248 -3.67 23.87 -5.92
C VAL A 248 -3.09 23.01 -4.82
N VAL A 249 -3.94 22.39 -4.01
CA VAL A 249 -3.54 21.34 -3.05
C VAL A 249 -3.53 20.01 -3.77
N LEU A 250 -2.42 19.30 -3.71
CA LEU A 250 -2.22 17.98 -4.28
C LEU A 250 -2.44 16.93 -3.19
N ARG A 251 -3.63 16.32 -3.17
CA ARG A 251 -4.05 15.39 -2.12
C ARG A 251 -4.90 14.26 -2.71
N GLY A 252 -4.65 13.04 -2.27
CA GLY A 252 -5.29 11.89 -2.87
C GLY A 252 -5.01 11.82 -4.38
N ARG A 253 -5.99 11.36 -5.14
CA ARG A 253 -5.97 11.39 -6.62
C ARG A 253 -6.51 12.68 -7.22
N SER A 254 -6.68 13.72 -6.43
CA SER A 254 -7.28 14.98 -6.88
C SER A 254 -6.37 16.17 -6.61
N SER A 255 -6.64 17.25 -7.33
CA SER A 255 -6.10 18.58 -7.00
C SER A 255 -7.27 19.53 -6.77
N THR A 256 -7.23 20.27 -5.67
CA THR A 256 -8.25 21.27 -5.32
C THR A 256 -7.64 22.65 -5.40
N VAL A 257 -8.35 23.59 -6.01
CA VAL A 257 -7.93 25.00 -6.01
C VAL A 257 -7.91 25.51 -4.56
N PHE A 258 -6.85 26.16 -4.19
CA PHE A 258 -6.68 26.75 -2.87
C PHE A 258 -7.13 28.21 -2.93
N ASP A 259 -8.30 28.48 -2.37
CA ASP A 259 -8.94 29.81 -2.42
C ASP A 259 -8.44 30.80 -1.34
N GLN A 260 -7.61 30.34 -0.42
CA GLN A 260 -7.02 31.24 0.58
C GLN A 260 -5.78 31.92 0.00
N ALA A 261 -5.63 33.21 0.26
CA ALA A 261 -4.38 33.91 -0.01
C ALA A 261 -3.25 33.21 0.75
N ILE A 262 -2.38 32.52 0.01
CA ILE A 262 -1.12 32.08 0.58
C ILE A 262 -0.30 33.35 0.69
N GLU A 263 -0.12 33.85 1.91
CA GLU A 263 1.01 34.75 2.11
C GLU A 263 2.25 33.94 1.75
N PRO A 264 3.01 34.31 0.73
CA PRO A 264 4.25 33.62 0.47
C PRO A 264 5.06 33.80 1.76
N VAL A 265 5.21 32.71 2.50
CA VAL A 265 6.29 32.65 3.47
C VAL A 265 7.51 32.91 2.61
N ASP A 266 8.11 34.02 2.80
CA ASP A 266 9.25 34.52 2.03
C ASP A 266 10.41 33.52 2.22
N VAL A 267 10.33 32.40 1.56
CA VAL A 267 11.42 31.43 1.48
C VAL A 267 12.57 32.02 0.68
N MET A 268 12.31 33.14 0.03
CA MET A 268 13.26 33.90 -0.79
C MET A 268 13.82 35.15 -0.11
N ALA A 269 13.44 35.42 1.11
CA ALA A 269 14.05 36.48 1.92
C ALA A 269 15.44 36.07 2.40
N GLY A 270 16.26 35.69 1.50
CA GLY A 270 17.61 35.23 1.77
C GLY A 270 18.41 35.00 0.50
N ASN A 271 18.01 35.56 -0.59
CA ASN A 271 18.91 35.71 -1.70
C ASN A 271 19.74 36.98 -1.42
N PRO A 272 20.96 36.88 -0.87
CA PRO A 272 21.86 38.00 -0.91
C PRO A 272 22.29 38.17 -2.37
N ASP A 273 22.22 39.37 -2.86
CA ASP A 273 22.91 39.83 -4.05
C ASP A 273 24.37 39.38 -4.10
#